data_de0c33cf910c91c201d970706a036d52
#
_entry.id   de0c33cf910c91c201d970706a036d52
#
_cell.length_a   1.000
_cell.length_b   1.000
_cell.length_c   1.000
_cell.angle_alpha   90.00
_cell.angle_beta   90.00
_cell.angle_gamma   90.00
#
_symmetry.space_group_name_H-M   'P 1'
#
loop_
_entity.id
_entity.type
_entity.pdbx_description
1 polymer ?
#
loop_
_entity_poly.entity_id
_entity_poly.type
_entity_poly.pdbx_seq_one_letter_code
_entity_poly.pdbx_strand_id
1 'polypeptide(L)'
;MQPVSQSSAEPGPKIPVRTLGRQLKATYGRRLRRVMLDLGLTCPNRAGEKGFGGCIYCTVSGSGTGAAKRLEPLQAQWEVGLKRARKVNPEGQAAILYFQSYSNTYPDLQPLADGLEQIRKWASVAPILSVGTRPDCFSPKAAELLARQTEFFKEVWVEFGLETADDNVQKIIGRHDTLQSFHDACALAAEHGLQRICHCIAGLPGEKPGGLLRQVDAAREAHVEGIKFHQLMVLRRTQLANLWTAGKVHMLDAHTYADMVSEALEYLPPEVVVHRLVAEAPKEEHLAPLHWPARAKVHTMIEKRLTERSSWQGRLLAT
;
A
#
# COMPACT_ATOMS: atom_id res chain seq x y z
N MET A 1 41.05 -32.83 -18.21
CA MET A 1 40.25 -32.02 -17.29
C MET A 1 40.31 -30.61 -17.77
N GLN A 2 39.25 -30.13 -18.42
CA GLN A 2 39.13 -28.73 -18.81
C GLN A 2 38.57 -27.93 -17.59
N PRO A 3 39.02 -26.70 -17.29
CA PRO A 3 38.48 -25.92 -16.21
C PRO A 3 37.07 -25.44 -16.58
N VAL A 4 36.14 -25.63 -15.63
CA VAL A 4 34.79 -25.13 -15.67
C VAL A 4 34.86 -23.61 -15.71
N SER A 5 34.38 -22.99 -16.79
CA SER A 5 34.28 -21.53 -16.93
C SER A 5 33.42 -20.99 -15.82
N GLN A 6 34.00 -20.15 -14.96
CA GLN A 6 33.25 -19.32 -14.03
C GLN A 6 32.39 -18.36 -14.87
N SER A 7 31.08 -18.58 -14.86
CA SER A 7 30.09 -17.64 -15.37
C SER A 7 30.30 -16.31 -14.63
N SER A 8 30.84 -15.30 -15.32
CA SER A 8 30.91 -13.94 -14.81
C SER A 8 29.46 -13.42 -14.71
N ALA A 9 28.91 -13.43 -13.50
CA ALA A 9 27.63 -12.81 -13.25
C ALA A 9 27.68 -11.36 -13.69
N GLU A 10 26.78 -10.95 -14.59
CA GLU A 10 26.66 -9.56 -14.99
C GLU A 10 26.49 -8.66 -13.75
N PRO A 11 27.17 -7.52 -13.69
CA PRO A 11 27.02 -6.60 -12.57
C PRO A 11 25.57 -6.12 -12.50
N GLY A 12 24.90 -6.37 -11.40
CA GLY A 12 23.52 -5.94 -11.16
C GLY A 12 23.35 -4.43 -11.25
N PRO A 13 22.11 -3.93 -11.38
CA PRO A 13 21.85 -2.51 -11.54
C PRO A 13 22.36 -1.73 -10.30
N LYS A 14 22.87 -0.51 -10.52
CA LYS A 14 23.33 0.40 -9.44
C LYS A 14 22.24 0.68 -8.38
N ILE A 15 20.98 0.43 -8.70
CA ILE A 15 19.83 0.62 -7.84
C ILE A 15 19.06 -0.70 -7.77
N PRO A 16 19.23 -1.49 -6.68
CA PRO A 16 18.63 -2.82 -6.60
C PRO A 16 17.10 -2.81 -6.47
N VAL A 17 16.48 -1.69 -6.03
CA VAL A 17 15.02 -1.57 -5.86
C VAL A 17 14.54 -0.19 -6.31
N ARG A 18 13.51 -0.15 -7.17
CA ARG A 18 12.84 1.08 -7.62
C ARG A 18 11.85 1.58 -6.56
N THR A 19 12.32 2.37 -5.62
CA THR A 19 11.47 2.91 -4.55
C THR A 19 10.76 4.20 -4.95
N LEU A 20 9.55 4.45 -4.40
CA LEU A 20 8.80 5.69 -4.62
C LEU A 20 9.63 6.95 -4.32
N GLY A 21 10.45 6.93 -3.27
CA GLY A 21 11.28 8.08 -2.93
C GLY A 21 12.30 8.43 -4.00
N ARG A 22 12.85 7.42 -4.70
CA ARG A 22 13.78 7.59 -5.84
C ARG A 22 13.00 8.06 -7.08
N GLN A 23 11.85 7.42 -7.35
CA GLN A 23 10.97 7.81 -8.45
C GLN A 23 10.53 9.27 -8.34
N LEU A 24 10.02 9.70 -7.19
CA LEU A 24 9.60 11.09 -6.97
C LEU A 24 10.77 12.08 -7.14
N LYS A 25 11.97 11.71 -6.68
CA LYS A 25 13.16 12.56 -6.89
C LYS A 25 13.53 12.67 -8.36
N ALA A 26 13.39 11.61 -9.14
CA ALA A 26 13.65 11.64 -10.58
C ALA A 26 12.61 12.49 -11.33
N THR A 27 11.31 12.33 -11.00
CA THR A 27 10.20 13.00 -11.70
C THR A 27 10.00 14.46 -11.27
N TYR A 28 10.10 14.75 -9.96
CA TYR A 28 9.78 16.05 -9.37
C TYR A 28 11.00 16.80 -8.81
N GLY A 29 12.21 16.25 -8.96
CA GLY A 29 13.44 16.79 -8.36
C GLY A 29 13.52 16.69 -6.84
N ARG A 30 12.47 16.15 -6.18
CA ARG A 30 12.31 16.08 -4.72
C ARG A 30 11.41 14.95 -4.26
N ARG A 31 11.45 14.63 -2.96
CA ARG A 31 10.53 13.67 -2.35
C ARG A 31 9.26 14.39 -1.90
N LEU A 32 8.11 14.03 -2.46
CA LEU A 32 6.82 14.54 -1.99
C LEU A 32 6.39 13.79 -0.71
N ARG A 33 5.69 14.48 0.19
CA ARG A 33 5.16 13.91 1.44
C ARG A 33 3.67 13.64 1.33
N ARG A 34 3.22 12.47 1.80
CA ARG A 34 1.79 12.19 1.89
C ARG A 34 1.13 13.11 2.92
N VAL A 35 0.06 13.76 2.51
CA VAL A 35 -0.89 14.46 3.36
C VAL A 35 -2.13 13.59 3.40
N MET A 36 -2.37 13.01 4.57
CA MET A 36 -3.48 12.09 4.81
C MET A 36 -4.76 12.89 4.97
N LEU A 37 -5.79 12.53 4.22
CA LEU A 37 -7.12 13.11 4.26
C LEU A 37 -8.13 12.02 4.63
N ASP A 38 -9.14 12.38 5.42
CA ASP A 38 -10.17 11.51 5.93
C ASP A 38 -11.55 12.14 5.70
N LEU A 39 -12.40 11.47 4.93
CA LEU A 39 -13.75 11.90 4.58
C LEU A 39 -14.81 11.34 5.54
N GLY A 40 -14.44 10.50 6.51
CA GLY A 40 -15.38 9.86 7.42
C GLY A 40 -16.20 8.73 6.79
N LEU A 41 -15.77 8.22 5.65
CA LEU A 41 -16.40 7.09 4.98
C LEU A 41 -16.25 5.78 5.77
N THR A 42 -16.83 4.71 5.29
CA THR A 42 -16.81 3.39 5.94
C THR A 42 -16.38 2.29 4.95
N CYS A 43 -16.62 1.04 5.28
CA CYS A 43 -16.42 -0.08 4.37
C CYS A 43 -17.52 -1.15 4.57
N PRO A 44 -17.80 -2.03 3.58
CA PRO A 44 -18.85 -3.04 3.67
C PRO A 44 -18.70 -4.01 4.84
N ASN A 45 -17.46 -4.29 5.28
CA ASN A 45 -17.18 -5.14 6.43
C ASN A 45 -17.52 -4.49 7.79
N ARG A 46 -17.86 -3.20 7.80
CA ARG A 46 -18.27 -2.44 9.00
C ARG A 46 -19.70 -1.99 8.94
N ALA A 47 -20.23 -1.76 7.75
CA ALA A 47 -21.60 -1.34 7.52
C ALA A 47 -22.63 -2.49 7.63
N GLY A 48 -22.16 -3.72 7.76
CA GLY A 48 -23.02 -4.90 7.89
C GLY A 48 -23.33 -5.63 6.60
N GLU A 49 -22.94 -5.11 5.44
CA GLU A 49 -23.17 -5.79 4.15
C GLU A 49 -22.39 -7.10 4.02
N LYS A 50 -21.11 -7.09 4.37
CA LYS A 50 -20.21 -8.25 4.30
C LYS A 50 -19.74 -8.73 5.67
N GLY A 51 -20.12 -8.04 6.73
CA GLY A 51 -19.76 -8.37 8.10
C GLY A 51 -19.79 -7.15 9.03
N PHE A 52 -19.48 -7.40 10.30
CA PHE A 52 -19.41 -6.38 11.34
C PHE A 52 -17.99 -6.30 11.92
N GLY A 53 -17.58 -5.11 12.37
CA GLY A 53 -16.30 -4.91 13.06
C GLY A 53 -15.08 -4.72 12.14
N GLY A 54 -15.18 -5.02 10.85
CA GLY A 54 -14.09 -4.91 9.88
C GLY A 54 -13.23 -6.17 9.78
N CYS A 55 -12.19 -6.15 8.96
CA CYS A 55 -11.18 -7.21 8.91
C CYS A 55 -10.52 -7.38 10.28
N ILE A 56 -10.10 -8.60 10.63
CA ILE A 56 -9.60 -8.93 11.99
C ILE A 56 -8.43 -8.04 12.45
N TYR A 57 -7.63 -7.50 11.54
CA TYR A 57 -6.47 -6.65 11.81
C TYR A 57 -6.78 -5.14 11.78
N CYS A 58 -8.00 -4.77 11.32
CA CYS A 58 -8.33 -3.38 11.07
C CYS A 58 -8.76 -2.65 12.34
N THR A 59 -8.13 -1.52 12.64
CA THR A 59 -8.51 -0.67 13.78
C THR A 59 -9.86 0.02 13.57
N VAL A 60 -10.43 0.55 14.65
CA VAL A 60 -11.68 1.31 14.61
C VAL A 60 -11.60 2.57 13.74
N SER A 61 -10.39 3.08 13.47
CA SER A 61 -10.14 4.23 12.59
C SER A 61 -9.91 3.86 11.13
N GLY A 62 -9.99 2.56 10.75
CA GLY A 62 -9.76 2.12 9.38
C GLY A 62 -8.36 2.45 8.86
N SER A 63 -7.35 2.41 9.73
CA SER A 63 -5.96 2.83 9.44
C SER A 63 -5.82 4.31 9.02
N GLY A 64 -6.85 5.11 9.23
CA GLY A 64 -6.87 6.55 8.96
C GLY A 64 -6.36 7.39 10.13
N THR A 65 -6.34 8.71 9.94
CA THR A 65 -5.92 9.68 10.96
C THR A 65 -6.95 9.86 12.08
N GLY A 66 -8.18 9.41 11.86
CA GLY A 66 -9.33 9.68 12.73
C GLY A 66 -9.80 11.15 12.70
N ALA A 67 -9.34 11.93 11.74
CA ALA A 67 -9.68 13.37 11.63
C ALA A 67 -11.17 13.59 11.42
N ALA A 68 -11.83 12.76 10.58
CA ALA A 68 -13.26 12.87 10.37
C ALA A 68 -14.09 12.59 11.62
N LYS A 69 -13.64 11.67 12.50
CA LYS A 69 -14.30 11.44 13.80
C LYS A 69 -14.20 12.64 14.74
N ARG A 70 -13.17 13.46 14.56
CA ARG A 70 -13.01 14.74 15.28
C ARG A 70 -13.69 15.91 14.58
N LEU A 71 -14.47 15.65 13.52
CA LEU A 71 -15.14 16.66 12.69
C LEU A 71 -14.17 17.70 12.10
N GLU A 72 -12.93 17.31 11.83
CA GLU A 72 -11.93 18.18 11.22
C GLU A 72 -12.22 18.37 9.72
N PRO A 73 -12.46 19.58 9.21
CA PRO A 73 -12.67 19.82 7.80
C PRO A 73 -11.40 19.52 6.99
N LEU A 74 -11.55 19.20 5.70
CA LEU A 74 -10.41 18.87 4.81
C LEU A 74 -9.36 19.98 4.78
N GLN A 75 -9.76 21.24 4.87
CA GLN A 75 -8.85 22.38 4.94
C GLN A 75 -7.90 22.28 6.15
N ALA A 76 -8.42 21.98 7.34
CA ALA A 76 -7.61 21.85 8.55
C ALA A 76 -6.66 20.64 8.45
N GLN A 77 -7.15 19.50 7.92
CA GLN A 77 -6.31 18.32 7.68
C GLN A 77 -5.16 18.62 6.70
N TRP A 78 -5.48 19.37 5.63
CA TRP A 78 -4.49 19.83 4.67
C TRP A 78 -3.42 20.71 5.30
N GLU A 79 -3.79 21.73 6.05
CA GLU A 79 -2.88 22.68 6.69
C GLU A 79 -1.89 21.97 7.64
N VAL A 80 -2.39 21.05 8.45
CA VAL A 80 -1.55 20.22 9.34
C VAL A 80 -0.58 19.38 8.54
N GLY A 81 -1.05 18.73 7.48
CA GLY A 81 -0.23 17.89 6.59
C GLY A 81 0.80 18.71 5.81
N LEU A 82 0.37 19.84 5.25
CA LEU A 82 1.22 20.77 4.50
C LEU A 82 2.35 21.33 5.37
N LYS A 83 2.07 21.73 6.60
CA LYS A 83 3.09 22.20 7.55
C LYS A 83 4.21 21.18 7.74
N ARG A 84 3.87 19.87 7.76
CA ARG A 84 4.86 18.79 7.84
C ARG A 84 5.62 18.60 6.51
N ALA A 85 4.91 18.71 5.37
CA ALA A 85 5.52 18.60 4.05
C ALA A 85 6.50 19.75 3.78
N ARG A 86 6.17 20.97 4.18
CA ARG A 86 6.99 22.18 4.04
C ARG A 86 8.27 22.16 4.86
N LYS A 87 8.36 21.36 5.93
CA LYS A 87 9.63 21.13 6.64
C LYS A 87 10.70 20.44 5.77
N VAL A 88 10.27 19.70 4.74
CA VAL A 88 11.15 18.98 3.82
C VAL A 88 11.28 19.70 2.48
N ASN A 89 10.19 20.28 2.01
CA ASN A 89 10.09 21.02 0.75
C ASN A 89 9.49 22.40 1.02
N PRO A 90 10.29 23.40 1.40
CA PRO A 90 9.78 24.73 1.77
C PRO A 90 8.97 25.42 0.67
N GLU A 91 9.35 25.19 -0.61
CA GLU A 91 8.76 25.84 -1.77
C GLU A 91 8.31 24.83 -2.83
N GLY A 92 7.46 25.27 -3.76
CA GLY A 92 6.98 24.50 -4.90
C GLY A 92 6.14 23.29 -4.50
N GLN A 93 6.23 22.23 -5.30
CA GLN A 93 5.52 20.96 -5.05
C GLN A 93 6.07 20.27 -3.80
N ALA A 94 5.20 19.89 -2.88
CA ALA A 94 5.61 19.38 -1.58
C ALA A 94 4.87 18.10 -1.14
N ALA A 95 3.68 17.83 -1.69
CA ALA A 95 2.77 16.86 -1.14
C ALA A 95 2.18 15.89 -2.17
N ILE A 96 1.68 14.77 -1.66
CA ILE A 96 0.73 13.84 -2.29
C ILE A 96 -0.53 13.90 -1.43
N LEU A 97 -1.68 14.20 -2.01
CA LEU A 97 -2.96 14.10 -1.33
C LEU A 97 -3.36 12.64 -1.25
N TYR A 98 -3.73 12.15 -0.07
CA TYR A 98 -4.04 10.75 0.11
C TYR A 98 -5.30 10.55 0.95
N PHE A 99 -6.39 10.15 0.30
CA PHE A 99 -7.57 9.62 0.98
C PHE A 99 -7.31 8.17 1.35
N GLN A 100 -7.09 7.91 2.63
CA GLN A 100 -6.62 6.60 3.10
C GLN A 100 -7.67 5.81 3.87
N SER A 101 -8.51 6.45 4.68
CA SER A 101 -9.37 5.77 5.66
C SER A 101 -10.41 4.88 4.98
N TYR A 102 -10.51 3.60 5.40
CA TYR A 102 -11.53 2.65 4.96
C TYR A 102 -11.56 2.39 3.43
N SER A 103 -12.77 2.52 2.81
CA SER A 103 -12.97 2.41 1.36
C SER A 103 -13.58 3.72 0.86
N ASN A 104 -12.79 4.53 0.16
CA ASN A 104 -13.21 5.89 -0.21
C ASN A 104 -14.24 5.93 -1.38
N THR A 105 -14.57 4.78 -1.94
CA THR A 105 -15.60 4.64 -2.98
C THR A 105 -16.87 3.92 -2.47
N TYR A 106 -17.06 3.85 -1.13
CA TYR A 106 -18.19 3.13 -0.51
C TYR A 106 -18.78 3.95 0.66
N PRO A 107 -20.08 3.88 0.92
CA PRO A 107 -21.13 3.27 0.08
C PRO A 107 -21.59 4.19 -1.04
N ASP A 108 -21.40 5.49 -0.89
CA ASP A 108 -21.82 6.55 -1.81
C ASP A 108 -20.61 7.35 -2.29
N LEU A 109 -20.65 7.76 -3.55
CA LEU A 109 -19.56 8.54 -4.15
C LEU A 109 -19.68 10.05 -3.89
N GLN A 110 -20.83 10.54 -3.43
CA GLN A 110 -21.02 11.98 -3.24
C GLN A 110 -20.04 12.61 -2.27
N PRO A 111 -19.75 12.02 -1.07
CA PRO A 111 -18.75 12.58 -0.18
C PRO A 111 -17.33 12.60 -0.78
N LEU A 112 -17.00 11.60 -1.62
CA LEU A 112 -15.73 11.61 -2.34
C LEU A 112 -15.73 12.71 -3.40
N ALA A 113 -16.81 12.87 -4.18
CA ALA A 113 -16.93 13.90 -5.20
C ALA A 113 -16.79 15.31 -4.60
N ASP A 114 -17.49 15.58 -3.49
CA ASP A 114 -17.40 16.85 -2.78
C ASP A 114 -15.99 17.11 -2.22
N GLY A 115 -15.34 16.06 -1.71
CA GLY A 115 -13.96 16.13 -1.25
C GLY A 115 -12.98 16.42 -2.37
N LEU A 116 -13.14 15.76 -3.51
CA LEU A 116 -12.30 15.96 -4.70
C LEU A 116 -12.42 17.40 -5.21
N GLU A 117 -13.62 17.96 -5.29
CA GLU A 117 -13.84 19.36 -5.66
C GLU A 117 -13.05 20.34 -4.76
N GLN A 118 -13.13 20.13 -3.45
CA GLN A 118 -12.45 20.98 -2.47
C GLN A 118 -10.93 20.96 -2.58
N ILE A 119 -10.33 19.82 -2.99
CA ILE A 119 -8.87 19.66 -3.01
C ILE A 119 -8.20 20.08 -4.32
N ARG A 120 -8.93 20.32 -5.41
CA ARG A 120 -8.37 20.74 -6.71
C ARG A 120 -7.47 21.96 -6.61
N LYS A 121 -7.85 22.93 -5.77
CA LYS A 121 -7.08 24.15 -5.51
C LYS A 121 -5.67 23.90 -4.94
N TRP A 122 -5.40 22.69 -4.43
CA TRP A 122 -4.09 22.31 -3.88
C TRP A 122 -3.18 21.59 -4.89
N ALA A 123 -3.65 21.31 -6.10
CA ALA A 123 -2.93 20.52 -7.11
C ALA A 123 -1.57 21.14 -7.50
N SER A 124 -1.43 22.46 -7.47
CA SER A 124 -0.14 23.15 -7.72
C SER A 124 0.95 22.79 -6.71
N VAL A 125 0.56 22.49 -5.46
CA VAL A 125 1.46 22.09 -4.37
C VAL A 125 1.52 20.57 -4.21
N ALA A 126 0.43 19.88 -4.51
CA ALA A 126 0.28 18.43 -4.43
C ALA A 126 -0.10 17.86 -5.81
N PRO A 127 0.87 17.61 -6.68
CA PRO A 127 0.60 17.19 -8.06
C PRO A 127 0.05 15.77 -8.17
N ILE A 128 0.03 15.01 -7.10
CA ILE A 128 -0.42 13.61 -7.05
C ILE A 128 -1.62 13.50 -6.13
N LEU A 129 -2.69 12.90 -6.63
CA LEU A 129 -3.84 12.44 -5.88
C LEU A 129 -3.77 10.92 -5.72
N SER A 130 -3.93 10.41 -4.51
CA SER A 130 -4.00 8.98 -4.20
C SER A 130 -5.28 8.68 -3.43
N VAL A 131 -6.02 7.66 -3.85
CA VAL A 131 -7.30 7.24 -3.24
C VAL A 131 -7.26 5.77 -2.90
N GLY A 132 -7.30 5.45 -1.60
CA GLY A 132 -7.36 4.08 -1.11
C GLY A 132 -8.79 3.54 -1.14
N THR A 133 -8.96 2.35 -1.68
CA THR A 133 -10.26 1.67 -1.69
C THR A 133 -10.11 0.15 -1.71
N ARG A 134 -11.22 -0.55 -1.49
CA ARG A 134 -11.32 -1.99 -1.71
C ARG A 134 -11.60 -2.27 -3.18
N PRO A 135 -11.04 -3.35 -3.75
CA PRO A 135 -11.36 -3.77 -5.12
C PRO A 135 -12.87 -3.89 -5.38
N ASP A 136 -13.57 -4.61 -4.52
CA ASP A 136 -15.03 -4.86 -4.62
C ASP A 136 -15.92 -3.62 -4.41
N CYS A 137 -15.34 -2.48 -4.07
CA CYS A 137 -16.02 -1.18 -3.96
C CYS A 137 -15.68 -0.23 -5.12
N PHE A 138 -14.91 -0.67 -6.11
CA PHE A 138 -14.49 0.18 -7.22
C PHE A 138 -15.40 -0.02 -8.44
N SER A 139 -16.36 0.88 -8.61
CA SER A 139 -17.35 0.83 -9.69
C SER A 139 -16.94 1.67 -10.91
N PRO A 140 -17.58 1.48 -12.11
CA PRO A 140 -17.36 2.34 -13.27
C PRO A 140 -17.56 3.84 -12.97
N LYS A 141 -18.56 4.19 -12.17
CA LYS A 141 -18.78 5.57 -11.73
C LYS A 141 -17.64 6.12 -10.87
N ALA A 142 -17.05 5.26 -10.02
CA ALA A 142 -15.85 5.64 -9.23
C ALA A 142 -14.65 5.86 -10.14
N ALA A 143 -14.43 5.00 -11.14
CA ALA A 143 -13.37 5.15 -12.12
C ALA A 143 -13.51 6.45 -12.94
N GLU A 144 -14.70 6.74 -13.45
CA GLU A 144 -15.00 8.00 -14.15
C GLU A 144 -14.76 9.23 -13.27
N LEU A 145 -15.21 9.19 -12.00
CA LEU A 145 -15.05 10.28 -11.05
C LEU A 145 -13.55 10.59 -10.81
N LEU A 146 -12.74 9.55 -10.67
CA LEU A 146 -11.30 9.70 -10.44
C LEU A 146 -10.56 10.08 -11.74
N ALA A 147 -10.97 9.54 -12.90
CA ALA A 147 -10.38 9.90 -14.19
C ALA A 147 -10.49 11.39 -14.50
N ARG A 148 -11.63 12.03 -14.17
CA ARG A 148 -11.80 13.49 -14.30
C ARG A 148 -10.77 14.30 -13.49
N GLN A 149 -10.14 13.70 -12.46
CA GLN A 149 -9.14 14.41 -11.66
C GLN A 149 -7.79 14.53 -12.38
N THR A 150 -7.56 13.80 -13.48
CA THR A 150 -6.36 13.94 -14.32
C THR A 150 -6.28 15.29 -15.02
N GLU A 151 -7.40 16.02 -15.09
CA GLU A 151 -7.43 17.41 -15.57
C GLU A 151 -6.72 18.37 -14.60
N PHE A 152 -6.66 18.04 -13.31
CA PHE A 152 -6.12 18.90 -12.25
C PHE A 152 -4.79 18.38 -11.70
N PHE A 153 -4.65 17.07 -11.55
CA PHE A 153 -3.49 16.41 -10.97
C PHE A 153 -2.64 15.76 -12.06
N LYS A 154 -1.32 15.81 -11.90
CA LYS A 154 -0.37 15.17 -12.85
C LYS A 154 -0.47 13.65 -12.82
N GLU A 155 -0.78 13.09 -11.65
CA GLU A 155 -0.96 11.66 -11.45
C GLU A 155 -2.17 11.42 -10.53
N VAL A 156 -2.99 10.44 -10.88
CA VAL A 156 -4.11 9.97 -10.07
C VAL A 156 -3.91 8.48 -9.81
N TRP A 157 -3.72 8.13 -8.54
CA TRP A 157 -3.46 6.77 -8.10
C TRP A 157 -4.68 6.19 -7.39
N VAL A 158 -5.04 4.96 -7.74
CA VAL A 158 -5.99 4.16 -6.96
C VAL A 158 -5.20 3.09 -6.21
N GLU A 159 -5.31 3.10 -4.90
CA GLU A 159 -4.61 2.15 -4.04
C GLU A 159 -5.58 1.03 -3.63
N PHE A 160 -5.41 -0.14 -4.22
CA PHE A 160 -6.23 -1.31 -3.95
C PHE A 160 -5.64 -2.17 -2.83
N GLY A 161 -6.43 -2.46 -1.83
CA GLY A 161 -6.08 -3.45 -0.82
C GLY A 161 -6.32 -4.85 -1.35
N LEU A 162 -5.33 -5.51 -1.96
CA LEU A 162 -5.37 -6.93 -2.23
C LEU A 162 -5.26 -7.72 -0.93
N GLU A 163 -4.27 -7.39 -0.11
CA GLU A 163 -3.91 -7.93 1.20
C GLU A 163 -3.43 -9.38 1.15
N THR A 164 -4.11 -10.26 0.40
CA THR A 164 -3.73 -11.63 0.06
C THR A 164 -4.37 -12.06 -1.26
N ALA A 165 -3.68 -12.92 -2.01
CA ALA A 165 -4.17 -13.53 -3.25
C ALA A 165 -4.89 -14.88 -3.02
N ASP A 166 -5.15 -15.26 -1.75
CA ASP A 166 -5.85 -16.50 -1.39
C ASP A 166 -7.25 -16.18 -0.84
N ASP A 167 -8.30 -16.56 -1.57
CA ASP A 167 -9.69 -16.29 -1.20
C ASP A 167 -10.11 -16.99 0.10
N ASN A 168 -9.44 -18.09 0.50
CA ASN A 168 -9.69 -18.69 1.81
C ASN A 168 -9.09 -17.83 2.93
N VAL A 169 -7.91 -17.26 2.72
CA VAL A 169 -7.31 -16.32 3.66
C VAL A 169 -8.15 -15.05 3.73
N GLN A 170 -8.72 -14.56 2.62
CA GLN A 170 -9.69 -13.43 2.62
C GLN A 170 -10.86 -13.69 3.58
N LYS A 171 -11.39 -14.93 3.60
CA LYS A 171 -12.46 -15.34 4.52
C LYS A 171 -11.97 -15.40 5.98
N ILE A 172 -10.79 -16.02 6.22
CA ILE A 172 -10.19 -16.14 7.56
C ILE A 172 -9.96 -14.76 8.20
N ILE A 173 -9.48 -13.79 7.43
CA ILE A 173 -9.25 -12.43 7.93
C ILE A 173 -10.52 -11.56 7.97
N GLY A 174 -11.68 -12.13 7.61
CA GLY A 174 -12.97 -11.43 7.61
C GLY A 174 -13.06 -10.31 6.57
N ARG A 175 -12.28 -10.41 5.47
CA ARG A 175 -12.28 -9.37 4.44
C ARG A 175 -13.41 -9.58 3.42
N HIS A 176 -13.75 -10.84 3.13
CA HIS A 176 -14.83 -11.21 2.20
C HIS A 176 -14.73 -10.53 0.82
N ASP A 177 -13.53 -10.40 0.33
CA ASP A 177 -13.18 -9.96 -1.03
C ASP A 177 -12.62 -11.16 -1.82
N THR A 178 -12.29 -11.00 -3.10
CA THR A 178 -11.73 -12.06 -3.94
C THR A 178 -10.55 -11.55 -4.76
N LEU A 179 -9.70 -12.49 -5.19
CA LEU A 179 -8.64 -12.18 -6.15
C LEU A 179 -9.23 -11.67 -7.48
N GLN A 180 -10.36 -12.24 -7.92
CA GLN A 180 -11.01 -11.81 -9.16
C GLN A 180 -11.45 -10.34 -9.08
N SER A 181 -12.06 -9.89 -7.98
CA SER A 181 -12.44 -8.48 -7.85
C SER A 181 -11.24 -7.52 -7.88
N PHE A 182 -10.06 -7.97 -7.43
CA PHE A 182 -8.83 -7.19 -7.58
C PHE A 182 -8.42 -7.04 -9.05
N HIS A 183 -8.46 -8.13 -9.84
CA HIS A 183 -8.15 -8.06 -11.26
C HIS A 183 -9.16 -7.19 -12.01
N ASP A 184 -10.46 -7.34 -11.75
CA ASP A 184 -11.52 -6.56 -12.37
C ASP A 184 -11.37 -5.06 -12.06
N ALA A 185 -11.09 -4.72 -10.81
CA ALA A 185 -10.86 -3.33 -10.39
C ALA A 185 -9.60 -2.72 -11.04
N CYS A 186 -8.53 -3.50 -11.16
CA CYS A 186 -7.31 -3.06 -11.84
C CYS A 186 -7.54 -2.86 -13.35
N ALA A 187 -8.26 -3.76 -14.02
CA ALA A 187 -8.61 -3.62 -15.42
C ALA A 187 -9.45 -2.35 -15.65
N LEU A 188 -10.50 -2.17 -14.84
CA LEU A 188 -11.37 -0.99 -14.90
C LEU A 188 -10.57 0.32 -14.67
N ALA A 189 -9.66 0.34 -13.70
CA ALA A 189 -8.80 1.51 -13.46
C ALA A 189 -7.89 1.82 -14.66
N ALA A 190 -7.35 0.76 -15.30
CA ALA A 190 -6.51 0.88 -16.49
C ALA A 190 -7.26 1.49 -17.67
N GLU A 191 -8.50 1.04 -17.93
CA GLU A 191 -9.36 1.58 -18.99
C GLU A 191 -9.61 3.08 -18.84
N HIS A 192 -9.53 3.59 -17.60
CA HIS A 192 -9.71 5.01 -17.27
C HIS A 192 -8.38 5.77 -17.11
N GLY A 193 -7.23 5.16 -17.45
CA GLY A 193 -5.91 5.80 -17.36
C GLY A 193 -5.42 6.07 -15.95
N LEU A 194 -5.98 5.40 -14.94
CA LEU A 194 -5.60 5.55 -13.53
C LEU A 194 -4.43 4.62 -13.18
N GLN A 195 -3.48 5.12 -12.39
CA GLN A 195 -2.38 4.29 -11.89
C GLN A 195 -2.85 3.43 -10.71
N ARG A 196 -2.47 2.16 -10.72
CA ARG A 196 -2.91 1.12 -9.77
C ARG A 196 -1.80 0.79 -8.80
N ILE A 197 -2.09 0.91 -7.51
CA ILE A 197 -1.14 0.61 -6.44
C ILE A 197 -1.69 -0.55 -5.61
N CYS A 198 -0.98 -1.67 -5.57
CA CYS A 198 -1.38 -2.86 -4.82
C CYS A 198 -0.85 -2.82 -3.38
N HIS A 199 -1.69 -3.15 -2.40
CA HIS A 199 -1.28 -3.40 -1.03
C HIS A 199 -1.20 -4.90 -0.75
N CYS A 200 -0.07 -5.35 -0.18
CA CYS A 200 0.24 -6.74 0.14
C CYS A 200 0.60 -6.87 1.61
N ILE A 201 0.02 -7.86 2.31
CA ILE A 201 0.34 -8.16 3.71
C ILE A 201 1.04 -9.52 3.80
N ALA A 202 2.22 -9.55 4.42
CA ALA A 202 2.93 -10.78 4.74
C ALA A 202 2.58 -11.28 6.14
N GLY A 203 2.34 -12.58 6.29
CA GLY A 203 2.12 -13.25 7.57
C GLY A 203 0.68 -13.27 8.04
N LEU A 204 -0.30 -13.20 7.14
CA LEU A 204 -1.72 -13.33 7.49
C LEU A 204 -2.03 -14.74 8.02
N PRO A 205 -2.95 -14.88 8.99
CA PRO A 205 -3.39 -16.18 9.48
C PRO A 205 -3.97 -17.04 8.35
N GLY A 206 -3.55 -18.31 8.30
CA GLY A 206 -3.99 -19.26 7.27
C GLY A 206 -3.23 -19.17 5.95
N GLU A 207 -2.34 -18.20 5.77
CA GLU A 207 -1.57 -18.08 4.54
C GLU A 207 -0.50 -19.16 4.44
N LYS A 208 -0.46 -19.86 3.30
CA LYS A 208 0.52 -20.91 3.02
C LYS A 208 1.88 -20.30 2.65
N PRO A 209 2.99 -21.05 2.77
CA PRO A 209 4.29 -20.63 2.24
C PRO A 209 4.18 -20.11 0.80
N GLY A 210 4.95 -19.07 0.46
CA GLY A 210 4.88 -18.39 -0.83
C GLY A 210 3.68 -17.43 -0.98
N GLY A 211 2.95 -17.12 0.11
CA GLY A 211 1.80 -16.20 0.06
C GLY A 211 2.13 -14.83 -0.52
N LEU A 212 3.26 -14.25 -0.12
CA LEU A 212 3.69 -12.96 -0.64
C LEU A 212 4.09 -13.02 -2.13
N LEU A 213 4.65 -14.14 -2.60
CA LEU A 213 4.93 -14.36 -4.02
C LEU A 213 3.64 -14.40 -4.84
N ARG A 214 2.61 -15.13 -4.37
CA ARG A 214 1.29 -15.14 -5.05
C ARG A 214 0.67 -13.74 -5.13
N GLN A 215 0.88 -12.89 -4.12
CA GLN A 215 0.43 -11.49 -4.17
C GLN A 215 1.21 -10.68 -5.21
N VAL A 216 2.53 -10.92 -5.36
CA VAL A 216 3.35 -10.30 -6.41
C VAL A 216 2.93 -10.79 -7.79
N ASP A 217 2.64 -12.08 -7.95
CA ASP A 217 2.13 -12.62 -9.22
C ASP A 217 0.79 -11.98 -9.60
N ALA A 218 -0.15 -11.88 -8.66
CA ALA A 218 -1.42 -11.19 -8.88
C ALA A 218 -1.23 -9.71 -9.27
N ALA A 219 -0.30 -9.01 -8.61
CA ALA A 219 0.03 -7.63 -8.93
C ALA A 219 0.66 -7.49 -10.33
N ARG A 220 1.50 -8.44 -10.73
CA ARG A 220 2.12 -8.51 -12.06
C ARG A 220 1.06 -8.78 -13.14
N GLU A 221 0.19 -9.76 -12.93
CA GLU A 221 -0.90 -10.10 -13.86
C GLU A 221 -1.88 -8.94 -14.04
N ALA A 222 -2.12 -8.17 -12.97
CA ALA A 222 -2.94 -6.96 -13.01
C ALA A 222 -2.20 -5.73 -13.57
N HIS A 223 -0.92 -5.86 -13.95
CA HIS A 223 -0.08 -4.78 -14.48
C HIS A 223 -0.09 -3.51 -13.61
N VAL A 224 0.05 -3.65 -12.29
CA VAL A 224 0.06 -2.49 -11.39
C VAL A 224 1.33 -1.65 -11.55
N GLU A 225 1.22 -0.33 -11.41
CA GLU A 225 2.35 0.60 -11.48
C GLU A 225 3.11 0.71 -10.15
N GLY A 226 2.46 0.31 -9.06
CA GLY A 226 3.09 0.40 -7.75
C GLY A 226 2.65 -0.69 -6.76
N ILE A 227 3.51 -0.95 -5.77
CA ILE A 227 3.24 -1.96 -4.75
C ILE A 227 3.65 -1.46 -3.36
N LYS A 228 2.92 -1.90 -2.34
CA LYS A 228 3.23 -1.66 -0.93
C LYS A 228 3.28 -2.97 -0.18
N PHE A 229 4.43 -3.27 0.42
CA PHE A 229 4.58 -4.39 1.33
C PHE A 229 4.33 -3.96 2.78
N HIS A 230 3.60 -4.80 3.50
CA HIS A 230 3.33 -4.70 4.93
C HIS A 230 3.66 -6.02 5.62
N GLN A 231 4.25 -5.96 6.80
CA GLN A 231 4.12 -7.06 7.75
C GLN A 231 2.76 -7.00 8.43
N LEU A 232 2.19 -8.14 8.77
CA LEU A 232 1.04 -8.17 9.68
C LEU A 232 1.42 -7.52 11.01
N MET A 233 0.55 -6.68 11.54
CA MET A 233 0.71 -6.05 12.86
C MET A 233 -0.52 -6.31 13.71
N VAL A 234 -0.32 -6.64 14.97
CA VAL A 234 -1.37 -6.71 15.97
C VAL A 234 -1.54 -5.33 16.59
N LEU A 235 -2.71 -4.74 16.38
CA LEU A 235 -3.06 -3.43 16.93
C LEU A 235 -4.10 -3.59 18.03
N ARG A 236 -4.06 -2.70 19.04
CA ARG A 236 -5.02 -2.70 20.14
C ARG A 236 -6.46 -2.61 19.63
N ARG A 237 -7.37 -3.26 20.35
CA ARG A 237 -8.82 -3.22 20.06
C ARG A 237 -9.20 -3.79 18.69
N THR A 238 -8.42 -4.76 18.19
CA THR A 238 -8.72 -5.55 16.99
C THR A 238 -9.06 -6.99 17.35
N GLN A 239 -9.80 -7.69 16.50
CA GLN A 239 -10.03 -9.13 16.68
C GLN A 239 -8.71 -9.91 16.67
N LEU A 240 -7.76 -9.48 15.83
CA LEU A 240 -6.42 -10.07 15.77
C LEU A 240 -5.68 -9.98 17.11
N ALA A 241 -5.89 -8.91 17.91
CA ALA A 241 -5.32 -8.81 19.24
C ALA A 241 -5.82 -9.92 20.18
N ASN A 242 -7.11 -10.24 20.12
CA ASN A 242 -7.69 -11.33 20.90
C ASN A 242 -7.14 -12.70 20.48
N LEU A 243 -7.03 -12.94 19.17
CA LEU A 243 -6.45 -14.17 18.62
C LEU A 243 -4.98 -14.33 18.99
N TRP A 244 -4.20 -13.26 18.92
CA TRP A 244 -2.79 -13.24 19.29
C TRP A 244 -2.62 -13.50 20.82
N THR A 245 -3.38 -12.82 21.65
CA THR A 245 -3.35 -13.03 23.11
C THR A 245 -3.73 -14.47 23.48
N ALA A 246 -4.62 -15.10 22.72
CA ALA A 246 -5.00 -16.50 22.89
C ALA A 246 -3.98 -17.50 22.29
N GLY A 247 -2.84 -17.04 21.77
CA GLY A 247 -1.81 -17.88 21.15
C GLY A 247 -2.21 -18.52 19.81
N LYS A 248 -3.30 -18.04 19.18
CA LYS A 248 -3.83 -18.60 17.92
C LYS A 248 -3.17 -18.01 16.66
N VAL A 249 -2.37 -16.97 16.79
CA VAL A 249 -1.66 -16.31 15.67
C VAL A 249 -0.22 -16.09 16.04
N HIS A 250 0.69 -16.51 15.16
CA HIS A 250 2.12 -16.28 15.26
C HIS A 250 2.53 -15.10 14.37
N MET A 251 3.41 -14.25 14.88
CA MET A 251 3.90 -13.09 14.14
C MET A 251 5.23 -13.41 13.48
N LEU A 252 5.44 -12.84 12.29
CA LEU A 252 6.75 -12.89 11.64
C LEU A 252 7.77 -12.08 12.47
N ASP A 253 8.98 -12.59 12.55
CA ASP A 253 10.14 -11.76 12.92
C ASP A 253 10.66 -10.95 11.73
N ALA A 254 11.50 -9.96 12.02
CA ALA A 254 11.97 -9.03 10.99
C ALA A 254 12.94 -9.68 9.97
N HIS A 255 13.63 -10.76 10.34
CA HIS A 255 14.54 -11.47 9.43
C HIS A 255 13.72 -12.28 8.42
N THR A 256 12.75 -13.06 8.89
CA THR A 256 11.81 -13.81 8.04
C THR A 256 11.06 -12.87 7.10
N TYR A 257 10.57 -11.73 7.61
CA TYR A 257 9.93 -10.72 6.77
C TYR A 257 10.88 -10.17 5.69
N ALA A 258 12.12 -9.84 6.06
CA ALA A 258 13.10 -9.32 5.10
C ALA A 258 13.44 -10.37 4.02
N ASP A 259 13.52 -11.64 4.38
CA ASP A 259 13.73 -12.75 3.43
C ASP A 259 12.56 -12.85 2.44
N MET A 260 11.31 -12.84 2.94
CA MET A 260 10.09 -12.88 2.11
C MET A 260 10.00 -11.68 1.16
N VAL A 261 10.28 -10.46 1.64
CA VAL A 261 10.22 -9.26 0.79
C VAL A 261 11.35 -9.25 -0.23
N SER A 262 12.56 -9.71 0.13
CA SER A 262 13.67 -9.81 -0.81
C SER A 262 13.37 -10.80 -1.94
N GLU A 263 12.82 -11.95 -1.60
CA GLU A 263 12.36 -12.94 -2.60
C GLU A 263 11.25 -12.37 -3.48
N ALA A 264 10.25 -11.71 -2.89
CA ALA A 264 9.16 -11.06 -3.62
C ALA A 264 9.66 -10.00 -4.61
N LEU A 265 10.70 -9.23 -4.22
CA LEU A 265 11.32 -8.24 -5.10
C LEU A 265 12.03 -8.88 -6.30
N GLU A 266 12.60 -10.07 -6.16
CA GLU A 266 13.27 -10.79 -7.26
C GLU A 266 12.28 -11.16 -8.39
N TYR A 267 10.99 -11.34 -8.06
CA TYR A 267 9.90 -11.62 -9.01
C TYR A 267 9.07 -10.39 -9.39
N LEU A 268 9.35 -9.22 -8.81
CA LEU A 268 8.61 -7.99 -9.11
C LEU A 268 9.21 -7.28 -10.32
N PRO A 269 8.42 -6.96 -11.38
CA PRO A 269 8.92 -6.25 -12.56
C PRO A 269 9.69 -4.97 -12.20
N PRO A 270 10.82 -4.69 -12.87
CA PRO A 270 11.67 -3.54 -12.55
C PRO A 270 11.00 -2.18 -12.78
N GLU A 271 9.94 -2.13 -13.60
CA GLU A 271 9.11 -0.95 -13.82
C GLU A 271 8.14 -0.64 -12.69
N VAL A 272 7.78 -1.62 -11.87
CA VAL A 272 6.86 -1.41 -10.74
C VAL A 272 7.55 -0.64 -9.62
N VAL A 273 6.93 0.45 -9.18
CA VAL A 273 7.48 1.30 -8.13
C VAL A 273 7.11 0.74 -6.75
N VAL A 274 8.10 0.48 -5.92
CA VAL A 274 7.89 0.05 -4.54
C VAL A 274 7.59 1.27 -3.66
N HIS A 275 6.31 1.47 -3.35
CA HIS A 275 5.81 2.59 -2.55
C HIS A 275 6.14 2.45 -1.06
N ARG A 276 6.29 1.20 -0.59
CA ARG A 276 6.62 0.89 0.80
C ARG A 276 7.17 -0.53 0.91
N LEU A 277 8.22 -0.69 1.72
CA LEU A 277 8.83 -1.98 2.02
C LEU A 277 8.43 -2.53 3.40
N VAL A 278 7.93 -1.66 4.30
CA VAL A 278 7.54 -2.03 5.66
C VAL A 278 6.57 -1.00 6.22
N ALA A 279 5.57 -1.44 6.96
CA ALA A 279 4.60 -0.57 7.62
C ALA A 279 5.04 -0.19 9.04
N GLU A 280 4.49 0.90 9.54
CA GLU A 280 4.62 1.38 10.91
C GLU A 280 3.24 1.70 11.48
N ALA A 281 3.05 1.50 12.76
CA ALA A 281 1.86 1.89 13.49
C ALA A 281 2.22 2.81 14.67
N PRO A 282 1.28 3.62 15.18
CA PRO A 282 1.48 4.37 16.41
C PRO A 282 1.89 3.45 17.55
N LYS A 283 2.91 3.84 18.33
CA LYS A 283 3.45 3.00 19.42
C LYS A 283 2.39 2.61 20.45
N GLU A 284 1.48 3.51 20.73
CA GLU A 284 0.37 3.32 21.67
C GLU A 284 -0.67 2.29 21.19
N GLU A 285 -0.77 2.06 19.90
CA GLU A 285 -1.68 1.06 19.32
C GLU A 285 -1.02 -0.28 19.05
N HIS A 286 0.30 -0.30 18.87
CA HIS A 286 1.06 -1.48 18.46
C HIS A 286 1.25 -2.47 19.63
N LEU A 287 0.87 -3.74 19.41
CA LEU A 287 1.05 -4.84 20.37
C LEU A 287 2.11 -5.84 19.90
N ALA A 288 2.09 -6.22 18.61
CA ALA A 288 3.01 -7.19 18.02
C ALA A 288 3.25 -6.91 16.53
N PRO A 289 4.36 -7.36 15.95
CA PRO A 289 5.44 -8.12 16.58
C PRO A 289 6.24 -7.28 17.59
N LEU A 290 6.64 -7.91 18.71
CA LEU A 290 7.48 -7.27 19.71
C LEU A 290 8.90 -7.04 19.17
N HIS A 291 9.58 -5.99 19.66
CA HIS A 291 10.98 -5.67 19.30
C HIS A 291 11.23 -5.47 17.80
N TRP A 292 10.18 -5.04 17.05
CA TRP A 292 10.32 -4.76 15.63
C TRP A 292 11.34 -3.64 15.37
N PRO A 293 12.33 -3.85 14.47
CA PRO A 293 13.34 -2.83 14.20
C PRO A 293 12.74 -1.58 13.55
N ALA A 294 13.39 -0.44 13.71
CA ALA A 294 13.05 0.77 13.00
C ALA A 294 13.05 0.54 11.48
N ARG A 295 12.16 1.22 10.76
CA ARG A 295 11.98 1.09 9.30
C ARG A 295 13.29 1.11 8.51
N ALA A 296 14.20 2.02 8.84
CA ALA A 296 15.50 2.11 8.16
C ALA A 296 16.32 0.82 8.30
N LYS A 297 16.29 0.18 9.48
CA LYS A 297 16.98 -1.09 9.71
C LYS A 297 16.38 -2.23 8.90
N VAL A 298 15.04 -2.30 8.79
CA VAL A 298 14.37 -3.32 7.95
C VAL A 298 14.74 -3.11 6.47
N HIS A 299 14.79 -1.87 5.98
CA HIS A 299 15.27 -1.56 4.62
C HIS A 299 16.70 -2.06 4.41
N THR A 300 17.61 -1.79 5.36
CA THR A 300 18.99 -2.29 5.29
C THR A 300 19.05 -3.82 5.29
N MET A 301 18.17 -4.50 6.06
CA MET A 301 18.11 -5.97 6.06
C MET A 301 17.71 -6.51 4.69
N ILE A 302 16.69 -5.92 4.05
CA ILE A 302 16.23 -6.30 2.70
C ILE A 302 17.35 -6.04 1.66
N GLU A 303 17.94 -4.86 1.68
CA GLU A 303 19.06 -4.53 0.77
C GLU A 303 20.26 -5.49 0.96
N LYS A 304 20.57 -5.85 2.21
CA LYS A 304 21.62 -6.82 2.52
C LYS A 304 21.31 -8.21 1.94
N ARG A 305 20.06 -8.70 2.07
CA ARG A 305 19.62 -9.99 1.47
C ARG A 305 19.78 -10.01 -0.04
N LEU A 306 19.34 -8.94 -0.71
CA LEU A 306 19.52 -8.83 -2.16
C LEU A 306 21.01 -8.84 -2.54
N THR A 307 21.86 -8.10 -1.80
CA THR A 307 23.31 -8.07 -2.04
C THR A 307 23.95 -9.45 -1.84
N GLU A 308 23.63 -10.14 -0.73
CA GLU A 308 24.13 -11.50 -0.43
C GLU A 308 23.74 -12.52 -1.50
N ARG A 309 22.59 -12.34 -2.16
CA ARG A 309 22.11 -13.16 -3.26
C ARG A 309 22.58 -12.70 -4.64
N SER A 310 23.40 -11.63 -4.72
CA SER A 310 23.74 -10.96 -5.99
C SER A 310 22.51 -10.67 -6.84
N SER A 311 21.45 -10.15 -6.20
CA SER A 311 20.11 -10.03 -6.76
C SER A 311 19.55 -8.62 -6.67
N TRP A 312 18.48 -8.38 -7.43
CA TRP A 312 17.78 -7.10 -7.54
C TRP A 312 16.31 -7.30 -7.94
N GLN A 313 15.53 -6.24 -7.93
CA GLN A 313 14.14 -6.26 -8.38
C GLN A 313 14.03 -6.77 -9.82
N GLY A 314 13.25 -7.83 -10.02
CA GLY A 314 13.01 -8.44 -11.34
C GLY A 314 14.08 -9.44 -11.79
N ARG A 315 15.07 -9.77 -10.95
CA ARG A 315 16.19 -10.68 -11.32
C ARG A 315 15.71 -12.09 -11.74
N LEU A 316 14.62 -12.57 -11.13
CA LEU A 316 14.07 -13.90 -11.38
C LEU A 316 12.83 -13.91 -12.29
N LEU A 317 12.50 -12.79 -12.91
CA LEU A 317 11.53 -12.79 -14.00
C LEU A 317 12.15 -13.54 -15.18
N ALA A 318 11.42 -14.50 -15.73
CA ALA A 318 11.81 -15.11 -17.00
C ALA A 318 11.82 -14.01 -18.07
N THR A 319 12.95 -13.84 -18.71
CA THR A 319 13.12 -13.00 -19.91
C THR A 319 12.41 -13.63 -21.08
#